data_85f7812225d976601e0980758576293d
#
_entry.id   85f7812225d976601e0980758576293d
#
_cell.length_a   1.000
_cell.length_b   1.000
_cell.length_c   1.000
_cell.angle_alpha   90.00
_cell.angle_beta   90.00
_cell.angle_gamma   90.00
#
_symmetry.space_group_name_H-M   'P 1'
#
loop_
_entity.id
_entity.type
_entity.pdbx_description
1 polymer ?
#
loop_
_entity_poly.entity_id
_entity_poly.type
_entity_poly.pdbx_seq_one_letter_code
_entity_poly.pdbx_strand_id
1 'polypeptide(L)'
;SLGFVGGLCLIFTLMPNVFFNFEGLRDAQLSAAYGEVLTKALQVDRASLFSADAFRSLAFILLSAVGIWLYLNKMIKKTPLILLIGMLILGDMWVINKRYLNDENFKAKRKVLQPFKPSSADSQILRDPDPHYRVYNKTVNLFNDASTSYFHKSIGGYHGAKLKRYQELFDFYISKENMNILNMLNSKYFIDRGQNNQPIAKRNPNSLGNAWFVSDIIIVDNSDEEIQKLGQINTANQAVVDQRYDVPYNTEYDLSLIHI
;
A
#
# COMPACT_ATOMS: atom_id res chain seq x y z
N SER A 1 33.69 28.89 -2.12
CA SER A 1 32.60 27.86 -2.11
C SER A 1 32.16 27.48 -3.52
N LEU A 2 32.00 28.41 -4.45
CA LEU A 2 31.52 28.16 -5.81
C LEU A 2 32.44 27.19 -6.60
N GLY A 3 33.75 27.39 -6.54
CA GLY A 3 34.75 26.50 -7.19
C GLY A 3 34.72 25.07 -6.62
N PHE A 4 34.48 24.91 -5.34
CA PHE A 4 34.37 23.61 -4.70
C PHE A 4 33.13 22.84 -5.17
N VAL A 5 31.97 23.47 -5.12
CA VAL A 5 30.69 22.83 -5.54
C VAL A 5 30.69 22.57 -7.05
N GLY A 6 31.11 23.52 -7.86
CA GLY A 6 31.25 23.33 -9.31
C GLY A 6 32.25 22.25 -9.69
N GLY A 7 33.39 22.18 -8.95
CA GLY A 7 34.36 21.12 -9.12
C GLY A 7 33.84 19.74 -8.81
N LEU A 8 33.03 19.57 -7.74
CA LEU A 8 32.36 18.31 -7.42
C LEU A 8 31.38 17.91 -8.52
N CYS A 9 30.55 18.84 -9.00
CA CYS A 9 29.61 18.56 -10.09
C CYS A 9 30.34 18.12 -11.37
N LEU A 10 31.50 18.76 -11.68
CA LEU A 10 32.32 18.38 -12.83
C LEU A 10 32.87 16.95 -12.69
N ILE A 11 33.41 16.61 -11.51
CA ILE A 11 33.91 15.26 -11.22
C ILE A 11 32.79 14.22 -11.35
N PHE A 12 31.64 14.48 -10.77
CA PHE A 12 30.48 13.56 -10.84
C PHE A 12 29.91 13.43 -12.25
N THR A 13 30.04 14.45 -13.08
CA THR A 13 29.65 14.40 -14.50
C THR A 13 30.60 13.49 -15.29
N LEU A 14 31.91 13.65 -15.10
CA LEU A 14 32.94 12.98 -15.90
C LEU A 14 33.27 11.57 -15.40
N MET A 15 33.21 11.36 -14.09
CA MET A 15 33.67 10.15 -13.43
C MET A 15 32.69 9.65 -12.34
N PRO A 16 31.43 9.35 -12.70
CA PRO A 16 30.40 8.99 -11.73
C PRO A 16 30.75 7.71 -10.92
N ASN A 17 31.42 6.76 -11.55
CA ASN A 17 31.76 5.45 -10.96
C ASN A 17 32.94 5.49 -9.98
N VAL A 18 33.66 6.63 -9.82
CA VAL A 18 34.78 6.73 -8.88
C VAL A 18 34.33 6.72 -7.42
N PHE A 19 33.15 7.30 -7.15
CA PHE A 19 32.65 7.45 -5.79
C PHE A 19 31.47 6.55 -5.46
N PHE A 20 30.79 6.02 -6.47
CA PHE A 20 29.55 5.25 -6.31
C PHE A 20 29.56 4.01 -7.21
N ASN A 21 29.10 2.89 -6.66
CA ASN A 21 28.93 1.63 -7.41
C ASN A 21 27.55 1.50 -8.07
N PHE A 22 26.61 2.41 -7.74
CA PHE A 22 25.22 2.43 -8.24
C PHE A 22 24.40 1.15 -7.97
N GLU A 23 24.79 0.36 -6.96
CA GLU A 23 24.04 -0.80 -6.51
C GLU A 23 22.82 -0.38 -5.71
N GLY A 24 21.67 -0.99 -6.01
CA GLY A 24 20.44 -0.77 -5.28
C GLY A 24 20.17 -1.88 -4.27
N LEU A 25 19.44 -1.57 -3.19
CA LEU A 25 19.10 -2.53 -2.13
C LEU A 25 18.39 -3.80 -2.61
N ARG A 26 17.74 -3.75 -3.78
CA ARG A 26 17.01 -4.89 -4.36
C ARG A 26 17.74 -5.57 -5.52
N ASP A 27 18.93 -5.11 -5.88
CA ASP A 27 19.64 -5.64 -7.04
C ASP A 27 20.01 -7.12 -6.90
N ALA A 28 20.32 -7.57 -5.68
CA ALA A 28 20.55 -8.99 -5.41
C ALA A 28 19.31 -9.85 -5.66
N GLN A 29 18.11 -9.37 -5.27
CA GLN A 29 16.84 -10.06 -5.51
C GLN A 29 16.47 -10.05 -7.00
N LEU A 30 16.69 -8.92 -7.68
CA LEU A 30 16.44 -8.79 -9.12
C LEU A 30 17.40 -9.66 -9.94
N SER A 31 18.68 -9.75 -9.55
CA SER A 31 19.64 -10.60 -10.19
C SER A 31 19.27 -12.09 -10.08
N ALA A 32 18.80 -12.51 -8.90
CA ALA A 32 18.33 -13.88 -8.68
C ALA A 32 17.07 -14.21 -9.49
N ALA A 33 16.16 -13.24 -9.68
CA ALA A 33 14.90 -13.44 -10.39
C ALA A 33 15.01 -13.30 -11.92
N TYR A 34 15.84 -12.36 -12.42
CA TYR A 34 15.87 -11.94 -13.83
C TYR A 34 17.26 -12.01 -14.48
N GLY A 35 18.27 -12.39 -13.71
CA GLY A 35 19.65 -12.52 -14.18
C GLY A 35 20.49 -11.23 -14.05
N GLU A 36 21.82 -11.38 -14.10
CA GLU A 36 22.78 -10.28 -13.90
C GLU A 36 22.74 -9.21 -15.01
N VAL A 37 22.28 -9.56 -16.21
CA VAL A 37 22.25 -8.60 -17.34
C VAL A 37 21.33 -7.43 -17.03
N LEU A 38 20.17 -7.67 -16.42
CA LEU A 38 19.23 -6.63 -16.02
C LEU A 38 19.83 -5.70 -14.95
N THR A 39 20.48 -6.27 -13.94
CA THR A 39 21.05 -5.47 -12.86
C THR A 39 22.22 -4.60 -13.34
N LYS A 40 23.06 -5.11 -14.24
CA LYS A 40 24.13 -4.31 -14.89
C LYS A 40 23.55 -3.18 -15.73
N ALA A 41 22.49 -3.42 -16.50
CA ALA A 41 21.81 -2.38 -17.27
C ALA A 41 21.24 -1.29 -16.34
N LEU A 42 20.60 -1.67 -15.23
CA LEU A 42 20.10 -0.72 -14.23
C LEU A 42 21.21 0.11 -13.57
N GLN A 43 22.37 -0.47 -13.30
CA GLN A 43 23.52 0.27 -12.76
C GLN A 43 24.05 1.31 -13.77
N VAL A 44 24.13 0.94 -15.05
CA VAL A 44 24.52 1.87 -16.13
C VAL A 44 23.52 3.02 -16.26
N ASP A 45 22.22 2.73 -16.23
CA ASP A 45 21.19 3.75 -16.28
C ASP A 45 21.24 4.70 -15.09
N ARG A 46 21.44 4.18 -13.87
CA ARG A 46 21.60 5.01 -12.66
C ARG A 46 22.84 5.90 -12.74
N ALA A 47 23.97 5.39 -13.22
CA ALA A 47 25.19 6.16 -13.43
C ALA A 47 24.98 7.28 -14.48
N SER A 48 24.30 6.96 -15.58
CA SER A 48 23.96 7.92 -16.63
C SER A 48 23.04 9.04 -16.13
N LEU A 49 21.99 8.69 -15.39
CA LEU A 49 21.08 9.67 -14.77
C LEU A 49 21.79 10.57 -13.77
N PHE A 50 22.67 10.00 -12.93
CA PHE A 50 23.47 10.76 -11.97
C PHE A 50 24.40 11.75 -12.67
N SER A 51 25.13 11.32 -13.70
CA SER A 51 26.01 12.16 -14.50
C SER A 51 25.24 13.29 -15.20
N ALA A 52 24.07 12.99 -15.78
CA ALA A 52 23.22 14.00 -16.41
C ALA A 52 22.70 15.04 -15.40
N ASP A 53 22.34 14.61 -14.19
CA ASP A 53 21.88 15.52 -13.13
C ASP A 53 23.04 16.37 -12.57
N ALA A 54 24.23 15.81 -12.46
CA ALA A 54 25.43 16.55 -12.06
C ALA A 54 25.80 17.62 -13.11
N PHE A 55 25.73 17.29 -14.40
CA PHE A 55 25.97 18.24 -15.50
C PHE A 55 24.92 19.37 -15.50
N ARG A 56 23.64 19.02 -15.33
CA ARG A 56 22.57 20.02 -15.22
C ARG A 56 22.84 20.98 -14.06
N SER A 57 23.14 20.44 -12.86
CA SER A 57 23.45 21.24 -11.68
C SER A 57 24.64 22.17 -11.91
N LEU A 58 25.70 21.67 -12.56
CA LEU A 58 26.84 22.48 -12.95
C LEU A 58 26.46 23.64 -13.86
N ALA A 59 25.60 23.38 -14.87
CA ALA A 59 25.17 24.44 -15.79
C ALA A 59 24.38 25.54 -15.04
N PHE A 60 23.44 25.19 -14.16
CA PHE A 60 22.69 26.16 -13.36
C PHE A 60 23.58 26.95 -12.38
N ILE A 61 24.56 26.30 -11.77
CA ILE A 61 25.56 26.95 -10.90
C ILE A 61 26.37 27.98 -11.69
N LEU A 62 26.88 27.61 -12.87
CA LEU A 62 27.65 28.49 -13.70
C LEU A 62 26.83 29.70 -14.20
N LEU A 63 25.61 29.47 -14.67
CA LEU A 63 24.73 30.55 -15.11
C LEU A 63 24.40 31.52 -13.97
N SER A 64 24.13 30.98 -12.77
CA SER A 64 23.88 31.81 -11.58
C SER A 64 25.11 32.61 -11.19
N ALA A 65 26.29 31.98 -11.27
CA ALA A 65 27.57 32.64 -10.99
C ALA A 65 27.86 33.79 -11.95
N VAL A 66 27.65 33.57 -13.25
CA VAL A 66 27.78 34.61 -14.29
C VAL A 66 26.78 35.77 -14.01
N GLY A 67 25.54 35.48 -13.66
CA GLY A 67 24.54 36.49 -13.32
C GLY A 67 24.99 37.35 -12.12
N ILE A 68 25.51 36.72 -11.06
CA ILE A 68 26.01 37.42 -9.88
C ILE A 68 27.26 38.24 -10.25
N TRP A 69 28.18 37.68 -11.03
CA TRP A 69 29.40 38.38 -11.49
C TRP A 69 29.05 39.65 -12.31
N LEU A 70 28.09 39.55 -13.25
CA LEU A 70 27.60 40.71 -14.01
C LEU A 70 27.01 41.79 -13.12
N TYR A 71 26.30 41.40 -12.06
CA TYR A 71 25.74 42.34 -11.09
C TYR A 71 26.85 43.04 -10.26
N LEU A 72 27.81 42.29 -9.77
CA LEU A 72 28.96 42.84 -8.99
C LEU A 72 29.79 43.83 -9.83
N ASN A 73 29.93 43.56 -11.12
CA ASN A 73 30.59 44.48 -12.06
C ASN A 73 29.68 45.63 -12.56
N LYS A 74 28.49 45.81 -11.94
CA LYS A 74 27.51 46.87 -12.25
C LYS A 74 27.00 46.85 -13.72
N MET A 75 27.16 45.72 -14.42
CA MET A 75 26.70 45.56 -15.79
C MET A 75 25.20 45.33 -15.87
N ILE A 76 24.61 44.78 -14.84
CA ILE A 76 23.14 44.58 -14.71
C ILE A 76 22.62 45.17 -13.38
N LYS A 77 21.35 45.55 -13.37
CA LYS A 77 20.66 46.05 -12.16
C LYS A 77 20.16 44.86 -11.31
N LYS A 78 19.77 45.16 -10.05
CA LYS A 78 19.25 44.15 -9.10
C LYS A 78 18.02 43.39 -9.63
N THR A 79 17.07 44.09 -10.29
CA THR A 79 15.83 43.48 -10.77
C THR A 79 16.06 42.38 -11.82
N PRO A 80 16.84 42.61 -12.92
CA PRO A 80 17.11 41.55 -13.88
C PRO A 80 17.92 40.38 -13.27
N LEU A 81 18.78 40.60 -12.29
CA LEU A 81 19.43 39.49 -11.56
C LEU A 81 18.41 38.61 -10.84
N ILE A 82 17.50 39.21 -10.09
CA ILE A 82 16.44 38.47 -9.38
C ILE A 82 15.58 37.67 -10.36
N LEU A 83 15.19 38.27 -11.49
CA LEU A 83 14.42 37.59 -12.50
C LEU A 83 15.21 36.44 -13.13
N LEU A 84 16.50 36.61 -13.41
CA LEU A 84 17.36 35.56 -13.95
C LEU A 84 17.44 34.37 -12.97
N ILE A 85 17.75 34.62 -11.69
CA ILE A 85 17.85 33.57 -10.69
C ILE A 85 16.48 32.87 -10.50
N GLY A 86 15.40 33.63 -10.47
CA GLY A 86 14.05 33.07 -10.39
C GLY A 86 13.71 32.15 -11.56
N MET A 87 14.06 32.56 -12.80
CA MET A 87 13.86 31.72 -13.99
C MET A 87 14.73 30.45 -13.96
N LEU A 88 15.98 30.55 -13.49
CA LEU A 88 16.86 29.38 -13.36
C LEU A 88 16.32 28.37 -12.36
N ILE A 89 15.84 28.85 -11.20
CA ILE A 89 15.22 27.98 -10.17
C ILE A 89 13.94 27.31 -10.74
N LEU A 90 13.06 28.07 -11.37
CA LEU A 90 11.84 27.52 -11.96
C LEU A 90 12.16 26.51 -13.06
N GLY A 91 13.15 26.77 -13.91
CA GLY A 91 13.58 25.86 -14.96
C GLY A 91 14.14 24.54 -14.41
N ASP A 92 14.99 24.62 -13.38
CA ASP A 92 15.55 23.43 -12.73
C ASP A 92 14.46 22.59 -12.07
N MET A 93 13.60 23.22 -11.27
CA MET A 93 12.50 22.56 -10.60
C MET A 93 11.48 21.96 -11.58
N TRP A 94 11.22 22.65 -12.71
CA TRP A 94 10.30 22.15 -13.72
C TRP A 94 10.76 20.81 -14.32
N VAL A 95 12.04 20.72 -14.70
CA VAL A 95 12.61 19.50 -15.27
C VAL A 95 12.55 18.33 -14.28
N ILE A 96 12.87 18.58 -13.01
CA ILE A 96 12.78 17.54 -11.96
C ILE A 96 11.33 17.14 -11.73
N ASN A 97 10.42 18.10 -11.54
CA ASN A 97 9.03 17.81 -11.24
C ASN A 97 8.35 17.00 -12.35
N LYS A 98 8.69 17.25 -13.62
CA LYS A 98 8.16 16.48 -14.76
C LYS A 98 8.58 15.00 -14.76
N ARG A 99 9.64 14.62 -14.06
CA ARG A 99 9.99 13.18 -13.87
C ARG A 99 9.00 12.47 -12.96
N TYR A 100 8.46 13.16 -11.95
CA TYR A 100 7.57 12.58 -10.94
C TYR A 100 6.10 12.85 -11.24
N LEU A 101 5.79 13.99 -11.85
CA LEU A 101 4.44 14.39 -12.19
C LEU A 101 4.40 14.85 -13.66
N ASN A 102 4.04 13.93 -14.54
CA ASN A 102 3.92 14.14 -15.97
C ASN A 102 2.49 13.77 -16.46
N ASP A 103 2.26 13.88 -17.75
CA ASP A 103 0.93 13.67 -18.32
C ASP A 103 0.40 12.23 -18.14
N GLU A 104 1.29 11.24 -17.96
CA GLU A 104 0.92 9.85 -17.69
C GLU A 104 0.28 9.64 -16.31
N ASN A 105 0.59 10.53 -15.35
CA ASN A 105 0.02 10.50 -13.99
C ASN A 105 -1.42 11.05 -13.96
N PHE A 106 -1.84 11.78 -14.99
CA PHE A 106 -3.18 12.36 -15.06
C PHE A 106 -4.13 11.41 -15.81
N LYS A 107 -5.26 11.15 -15.19
CA LYS A 107 -6.32 10.31 -15.77
C LYS A 107 -7.55 11.19 -16.03
N ALA A 108 -8.28 10.88 -17.10
CA ALA A 108 -9.55 11.54 -17.37
C ALA A 108 -10.50 11.41 -16.16
N LYS A 109 -11.21 12.49 -15.80
CA LYS A 109 -12.15 12.56 -14.66
C LYS A 109 -13.08 11.34 -14.57
N ARG A 110 -13.60 10.85 -15.70
CA ARG A 110 -14.46 9.67 -15.75
C ARG A 110 -13.76 8.40 -15.23
N LYS A 111 -12.45 8.23 -15.52
CA LYS A 111 -11.67 7.08 -15.02
C LYS A 111 -11.35 7.19 -13.53
N VAL A 112 -11.25 8.41 -13.02
CA VAL A 112 -11.03 8.66 -11.58
C VAL A 112 -12.31 8.40 -10.78
N LEU A 113 -13.48 8.77 -11.33
CA LEU A 113 -14.78 8.55 -10.68
C LEU A 113 -15.20 7.07 -10.67
N GLN A 114 -14.70 6.26 -11.59
CA GLN A 114 -14.96 4.82 -11.66
C GLN A 114 -13.62 4.07 -11.79
N PRO A 115 -12.83 4.01 -10.70
CA PRO A 115 -11.49 3.42 -10.73
C PRO A 115 -11.51 1.90 -10.95
N PHE A 116 -12.59 1.24 -10.53
CA PHE A 116 -12.76 -0.20 -10.67
C PHE A 116 -14.02 -0.53 -11.46
N LYS A 117 -13.98 -1.64 -12.19
CA LYS A 117 -15.15 -2.25 -12.82
C LYS A 117 -15.47 -3.55 -12.07
N PRO A 118 -16.74 -3.83 -11.78
CA PRO A 118 -17.10 -5.06 -11.11
C PRO A 118 -16.77 -6.27 -11.99
N SER A 119 -16.18 -7.29 -11.39
CA SER A 119 -15.98 -8.59 -12.01
C SER A 119 -17.30 -9.36 -12.11
N SER A 120 -17.29 -10.53 -12.75
CA SER A 120 -18.43 -11.45 -12.75
C SER A 120 -18.83 -11.87 -11.32
N ALA A 121 -17.83 -12.12 -10.47
CA ALA A 121 -18.04 -12.46 -9.07
C ALA A 121 -18.68 -11.29 -8.29
N ASP A 122 -18.14 -10.07 -8.45
CA ASP A 122 -18.71 -8.88 -7.80
C ASP A 122 -20.16 -8.66 -8.23
N SER A 123 -20.44 -8.80 -9.53
CA SER A 123 -21.78 -8.62 -10.08
C SER A 123 -22.78 -9.68 -9.56
N GLN A 124 -22.29 -10.88 -9.25
CA GLN A 124 -23.11 -11.93 -8.62
C GLN A 124 -23.39 -11.60 -7.15
N ILE A 125 -22.39 -11.20 -6.38
CA ILE A 125 -22.50 -10.87 -4.96
C ILE A 125 -23.39 -9.65 -4.75
N LEU A 126 -23.29 -8.63 -5.58
CA LEU A 126 -24.09 -7.40 -5.50
C LEU A 126 -25.60 -7.62 -5.73
N ARG A 127 -26.02 -8.82 -6.16
CA ARG A 127 -27.45 -9.19 -6.26
C ARG A 127 -28.03 -9.64 -4.93
N ASP A 128 -27.20 -9.92 -3.92
CA ASP A 128 -27.70 -10.27 -2.59
C ASP A 128 -28.29 -9.02 -1.93
N PRO A 129 -29.59 -9.03 -1.56
CA PRO A 129 -30.24 -7.89 -0.93
C PRO A 129 -29.77 -7.64 0.51
N ASP A 130 -29.15 -8.63 1.16
CA ASP A 130 -28.60 -8.49 2.50
C ASP A 130 -27.34 -7.60 2.49
N PRO A 131 -27.33 -6.44 3.18
CA PRO A 131 -26.14 -5.58 3.23
C PRO A 131 -25.15 -5.99 4.32
N HIS A 132 -25.44 -7.03 5.10
CA HIS A 132 -24.73 -7.40 6.32
C HIS A 132 -23.86 -8.64 6.14
N TYR A 133 -22.91 -8.58 5.20
CA TYR A 133 -21.92 -9.63 4.99
C TYR A 133 -20.55 -9.06 4.69
N ARG A 134 -19.53 -9.90 4.79
CA ARG A 134 -18.18 -9.60 4.32
C ARG A 134 -17.76 -10.54 3.20
N VAL A 135 -16.82 -10.06 2.39
CA VAL A 135 -16.24 -10.81 1.26
C VAL A 135 -14.77 -11.07 1.52
N TYR A 136 -14.36 -12.30 1.33
CA TYR A 136 -12.96 -12.71 1.32
C TYR A 136 -12.52 -12.98 -0.11
N ASN A 137 -11.73 -12.07 -0.69
CA ASN A 137 -11.22 -12.21 -2.04
C ASN A 137 -9.83 -12.83 -2.03
N LYS A 138 -9.71 -14.06 -2.53
CA LYS A 138 -8.46 -14.81 -2.62
C LYS A 138 -7.68 -14.52 -3.92
N THR A 139 -8.26 -13.78 -4.85
CA THR A 139 -7.66 -13.50 -6.16
C THR A 139 -6.71 -12.32 -6.15
N VAL A 140 -6.77 -11.48 -5.09
CA VAL A 140 -5.97 -10.28 -4.89
C VAL A 140 -5.21 -10.32 -3.57
N ASN A 141 -4.22 -9.45 -3.42
CA ASN A 141 -3.55 -9.31 -2.13
C ASN A 141 -4.49 -8.64 -1.11
N LEU A 142 -4.72 -9.31 0.01
CA LEU A 142 -5.74 -8.92 0.99
C LEU A 142 -5.54 -7.51 1.58
N PHE A 143 -4.29 -7.04 1.71
CA PHE A 143 -3.97 -5.75 2.35
C PHE A 143 -3.38 -4.70 1.40
N ASN A 144 -3.05 -5.06 0.17
CA ASN A 144 -2.48 -4.12 -0.80
C ASN A 144 -3.43 -3.81 -1.96
N ASP A 145 -4.66 -4.35 -1.91
CA ASP A 145 -5.68 -4.13 -2.92
C ASP A 145 -6.93 -3.49 -2.33
N ALA A 146 -7.49 -2.51 -3.01
CA ALA A 146 -8.70 -1.81 -2.61
C ALA A 146 -9.93 -2.15 -3.47
N SER A 147 -9.78 -2.98 -4.51
CA SER A 147 -10.86 -3.29 -5.45
C SER A 147 -12.03 -3.98 -4.78
N THR A 148 -11.75 -4.94 -3.89
CA THR A 148 -12.80 -5.64 -3.12
C THR A 148 -13.54 -4.68 -2.19
N SER A 149 -12.82 -3.81 -1.49
CA SER A 149 -13.40 -2.82 -0.57
C SER A 149 -14.23 -1.75 -1.28
N TYR A 150 -14.01 -1.55 -2.57
CA TYR A 150 -14.78 -0.61 -3.37
C TYR A 150 -16.23 -1.09 -3.62
N PHE A 151 -16.42 -2.40 -3.77
CA PHE A 151 -17.74 -2.99 -4.05
C PHE A 151 -18.39 -3.62 -2.82
N HIS A 152 -17.61 -4.12 -1.87
CA HIS A 152 -18.10 -4.95 -0.76
C HIS A 152 -17.44 -4.57 0.56
N LYS A 153 -18.03 -4.98 1.67
CA LYS A 153 -17.37 -5.01 2.98
C LYS A 153 -16.33 -6.12 2.95
N SER A 154 -15.07 -5.77 2.73
CA SER A 154 -13.97 -6.74 2.64
C SER A 154 -13.46 -7.14 4.03
N ILE A 155 -12.94 -8.37 4.15
CA ILE A 155 -12.12 -8.79 5.31
C ILE A 155 -10.77 -8.07 5.29
N GLY A 156 -10.27 -7.73 4.10
CA GLY A 156 -9.03 -6.99 3.90
C GLY A 156 -9.25 -5.55 3.52
N GLY A 157 -8.26 -5.01 2.82
CA GLY A 157 -8.23 -3.65 2.30
C GLY A 157 -6.96 -2.92 2.70
N TYR A 158 -6.56 -1.96 1.89
CA TYR A 158 -5.40 -1.12 2.19
C TYR A 158 -5.77 -0.11 3.28
N HIS A 159 -5.12 -0.19 4.44
CA HIS A 159 -5.37 0.69 5.57
C HIS A 159 -4.08 0.98 6.35
N GLY A 160 -3.73 2.27 6.49
CA GLY A 160 -2.52 2.71 7.19
C GLY A 160 -2.56 2.53 8.72
N ALA A 161 -3.76 2.49 9.32
CA ALA A 161 -3.97 2.37 10.76
C ALA A 161 -4.72 1.07 11.13
N LYS A 162 -4.21 -0.07 10.67
CA LYS A 162 -4.78 -1.37 10.99
C LYS A 162 -4.55 -1.72 12.47
N LEU A 163 -5.60 -2.22 13.15
CA LEU A 163 -5.50 -2.68 14.52
C LEU A 163 -4.53 -3.86 14.63
N LYS A 164 -3.63 -3.85 15.62
CA LYS A 164 -2.68 -4.93 15.86
C LYS A 164 -3.38 -6.28 16.07
N ARG A 165 -4.46 -6.32 16.88
CA ARG A 165 -5.28 -7.52 17.07
C ARG A 165 -5.80 -8.12 15.75
N TYR A 166 -6.16 -7.27 14.79
CA TYR A 166 -6.61 -7.76 13.49
C TYR A 166 -5.46 -8.29 12.63
N GLN A 167 -4.27 -7.71 12.75
CA GLN A 167 -3.07 -8.25 12.12
C GLN A 167 -2.72 -9.63 12.69
N GLU A 168 -2.76 -9.78 14.02
CA GLU A 168 -2.52 -11.06 14.68
C GLU A 168 -3.54 -12.12 14.26
N LEU A 169 -4.84 -11.76 14.20
CA LEU A 169 -5.87 -12.66 13.71
C LEU A 169 -5.61 -13.11 12.26
N PHE A 170 -5.08 -12.21 11.43
CA PHE A 170 -4.68 -12.55 10.07
C PHE A 170 -3.50 -13.53 10.06
N ASP A 171 -2.43 -13.21 10.80
CA ASP A 171 -1.20 -14.01 10.80
C ASP A 171 -1.42 -15.42 11.36
N PHE A 172 -2.24 -15.54 12.39
CA PHE A 172 -2.53 -16.83 13.02
C PHE A 172 -3.54 -17.68 12.25
N TYR A 173 -4.57 -17.06 11.65
CA TYR A 173 -5.75 -17.79 11.19
C TYR A 173 -6.23 -17.44 9.78
N ILE A 174 -6.42 -16.17 9.44
CA ILE A 174 -7.03 -15.80 8.15
C ILE A 174 -6.11 -16.20 7.00
N SER A 175 -4.78 -16.02 7.14
CA SER A 175 -3.79 -16.43 6.15
C SER A 175 -3.77 -17.93 5.88
N LYS A 176 -4.22 -18.72 6.85
CA LYS A 176 -4.34 -20.19 6.79
C LYS A 176 -5.75 -20.66 6.44
N GLU A 177 -6.62 -19.72 6.07
CA GLU A 177 -8.01 -19.98 5.71
C GLU A 177 -8.81 -20.75 6.78
N ASN A 178 -8.59 -20.44 8.08
CA ASN A 178 -9.34 -21.07 9.15
C ASN A 178 -10.82 -20.73 9.04
N MET A 179 -11.64 -21.71 8.71
CA MET A 179 -13.06 -21.52 8.44
C MET A 179 -13.87 -21.07 9.65
N ASN A 180 -13.53 -21.49 10.88
CA ASN A 180 -14.21 -21.02 12.08
C ASN A 180 -14.05 -19.51 12.25
N ILE A 181 -12.83 -18.99 12.02
CA ILE A 181 -12.56 -17.56 12.10
C ILE A 181 -13.23 -16.80 10.94
N LEU A 182 -13.21 -17.34 9.73
CA LEU A 182 -13.88 -16.74 8.58
C LEU A 182 -15.42 -16.69 8.77
N ASN A 183 -15.99 -17.72 9.37
CA ASN A 183 -17.41 -17.76 9.74
C ASN A 183 -17.74 -16.69 10.81
N MET A 184 -16.90 -16.59 11.86
CA MET A 184 -17.00 -15.57 12.91
C MET A 184 -16.90 -14.14 12.35
N LEU A 185 -16.05 -13.93 11.33
CA LEU A 185 -15.92 -12.65 10.65
C LEU A 185 -17.07 -12.35 9.65
N ASN A 186 -18.10 -13.18 9.61
CA ASN A 186 -19.23 -13.08 8.70
C ASN A 186 -18.82 -13.07 7.22
N SER A 187 -17.84 -13.94 6.84
CA SER A 187 -17.40 -14.10 5.46
C SER A 187 -18.43 -14.91 4.68
N LYS A 188 -19.49 -14.28 4.23
CA LYS A 188 -20.59 -14.90 3.50
C LYS A 188 -20.21 -15.29 2.07
N TYR A 189 -19.24 -14.57 1.48
CA TYR A 189 -18.77 -14.83 0.12
C TYR A 189 -17.25 -14.93 0.04
N PHE A 190 -16.80 -15.91 -0.74
CA PHE A 190 -15.42 -16.05 -1.18
C PHE A 190 -15.34 -15.75 -2.68
N ILE A 191 -14.34 -14.99 -3.09
CA ILE A 191 -13.99 -14.82 -4.50
C ILE A 191 -12.74 -15.66 -4.76
N ASP A 192 -12.91 -16.72 -5.53
CA ASP A 192 -11.85 -17.65 -5.94
C ASP A 192 -11.54 -17.52 -7.44
N ARG A 193 -10.42 -18.13 -7.86
CA ARG A 193 -10.11 -18.31 -9.28
C ARG A 193 -10.81 -19.55 -9.80
N GLY A 194 -11.68 -19.37 -10.79
CA GLY A 194 -12.31 -20.45 -11.51
C GLY A 194 -11.40 -21.04 -12.61
N GLN A 195 -11.97 -21.93 -13.39
CA GLN A 195 -11.36 -22.40 -14.65
C GLN A 195 -11.05 -21.17 -15.51
N ASN A 196 -10.09 -21.08 -16.32
CA ASN A 196 -9.70 -19.92 -17.11
C ASN A 196 -9.30 -18.65 -16.30
N ASN A 197 -8.92 -18.82 -15.04
CA ASN A 197 -8.45 -17.73 -14.16
C ASN A 197 -9.46 -16.57 -13.93
N GLN A 198 -10.75 -16.77 -14.22
CA GLN A 198 -11.80 -15.78 -13.99
C GLN A 198 -12.27 -15.79 -12.52
N PRO A 199 -12.52 -14.62 -11.91
CA PRO A 199 -13.07 -14.55 -10.55
C PRO A 199 -14.47 -15.17 -10.50
N ILE A 200 -14.69 -16.10 -9.57
CA ILE A 200 -15.99 -16.72 -9.28
C ILE A 200 -16.37 -16.49 -7.81
N ALA A 201 -17.65 -16.22 -7.57
CA ALA A 201 -18.18 -16.08 -6.22
C ALA A 201 -18.66 -17.44 -5.70
N LYS A 202 -18.25 -17.78 -4.47
CA LYS A 202 -18.74 -18.95 -3.72
C LYS A 202 -19.41 -18.47 -2.45
N ARG A 203 -20.63 -18.92 -2.21
CA ARG A 203 -21.37 -18.62 -0.98
C ARG A 203 -20.89 -19.55 0.14
N ASN A 204 -20.67 -18.99 1.32
CA ASN A 204 -20.42 -19.71 2.55
C ASN A 204 -21.71 -19.76 3.37
N PRO A 205 -22.34 -20.94 3.50
CA PRO A 205 -23.60 -21.08 4.27
C PRO A 205 -23.37 -21.02 5.78
N ASN A 206 -22.13 -21.14 6.26
CA ASN A 206 -21.80 -21.23 7.69
C ASN A 206 -21.35 -19.88 8.28
N SER A 207 -21.50 -18.77 7.57
CA SER A 207 -21.21 -17.44 8.11
C SER A 207 -22.18 -17.12 9.27
N LEU A 208 -21.64 -16.64 10.40
CA LEU A 208 -22.39 -16.51 11.66
C LEU A 208 -23.19 -15.19 11.76
N GLY A 209 -23.14 -14.35 10.73
CA GLY A 209 -23.81 -13.06 10.77
C GLY A 209 -23.05 -11.99 11.55
N ASN A 210 -23.73 -10.91 11.89
CA ASN A 210 -23.12 -9.78 12.61
C ASN A 210 -23.06 -9.99 14.12
N ALA A 211 -23.98 -10.83 14.66
CA ALA A 211 -24.05 -11.20 16.07
C ALA A 211 -24.76 -12.54 16.20
N TRP A 212 -24.36 -13.33 17.16
CA TRP A 212 -24.97 -14.61 17.51
C TRP A 212 -24.75 -14.91 18.98
N PHE A 213 -25.58 -15.78 19.55
CA PHE A 213 -25.42 -16.24 20.92
C PHE A 213 -24.47 -17.45 20.95
N VAL A 214 -23.65 -17.52 21.99
CA VAL A 214 -22.80 -18.67 22.28
C VAL A 214 -23.31 -19.36 23.54
N SER A 215 -23.19 -20.69 23.60
CA SER A 215 -23.60 -21.51 24.73
C SER A 215 -22.52 -21.68 25.79
N ASP A 216 -21.27 -21.37 25.45
CA ASP A 216 -20.13 -21.60 26.33
C ASP A 216 -19.10 -20.46 26.21
N ILE A 217 -18.56 -20.03 27.35
CA ILE A 217 -17.52 -19.02 27.45
C ILE A 217 -16.31 -19.61 28.15
N ILE A 218 -15.18 -19.59 27.45
CA ILE A 218 -13.90 -20.06 27.97
C ILE A 218 -13.10 -18.82 28.43
N ILE A 219 -12.84 -18.75 29.72
CA ILE A 219 -12.02 -17.68 30.31
C ILE A 219 -10.57 -18.11 30.29
N VAL A 220 -9.69 -17.21 29.87
CA VAL A 220 -8.24 -17.41 29.77
C VAL A 220 -7.49 -16.30 30.52
N ASP A 221 -6.23 -16.55 30.88
CA ASP A 221 -5.48 -15.65 31.74
C ASP A 221 -4.98 -14.38 31.07
N ASN A 222 -4.78 -14.42 29.76
CA ASN A 222 -4.20 -13.31 29.01
C ASN A 222 -4.58 -13.35 27.52
N SER A 223 -4.24 -12.27 26.80
CA SER A 223 -4.55 -12.12 25.38
C SER A 223 -3.80 -13.10 24.46
N ASP A 224 -2.63 -13.60 24.88
CA ASP A 224 -1.86 -14.57 24.09
C ASP A 224 -2.54 -15.95 24.13
N GLU A 225 -3.11 -16.32 25.28
CA GLU A 225 -3.95 -17.51 25.39
C GLU A 225 -5.28 -17.33 24.68
N GLU A 226 -5.88 -16.14 24.74
CA GLU A 226 -7.12 -15.81 24.01
C GLU A 226 -6.97 -16.11 22.52
N ILE A 227 -5.90 -15.61 21.88
CA ILE A 227 -5.71 -15.84 20.46
C ILE A 227 -5.36 -17.28 20.14
N GLN A 228 -4.57 -17.97 20.98
CA GLN A 228 -4.24 -19.38 20.76
C GLN A 228 -5.49 -20.28 20.91
N LYS A 229 -6.30 -20.02 21.92
CA LYS A 229 -7.49 -20.80 22.21
C LYS A 229 -8.58 -20.61 21.13
N LEU A 230 -8.69 -19.40 20.59
CA LEU A 230 -9.66 -19.05 19.55
C LEU A 230 -9.60 -19.98 18.33
N GLY A 231 -8.41 -20.45 17.95
CA GLY A 231 -8.26 -21.38 16.83
C GLY A 231 -8.67 -22.82 17.12
N GLN A 232 -8.90 -23.16 18.39
CA GLN A 232 -9.21 -24.51 18.85
C GLN A 232 -10.70 -24.74 19.14
N ILE A 233 -11.48 -23.65 19.23
CA ILE A 233 -12.89 -23.70 19.59
C ILE A 233 -13.81 -23.69 18.36
N ASN A 234 -15.05 -24.08 18.58
CA ASN A 234 -16.11 -23.84 17.60
C ASN A 234 -16.74 -22.47 17.86
N THR A 235 -16.38 -21.48 17.07
CA THR A 235 -16.83 -20.09 17.22
C THR A 235 -18.34 -19.89 17.04
N ALA A 236 -19.06 -20.88 16.52
CA ALA A 236 -20.53 -20.83 16.45
C ALA A 236 -21.20 -20.99 17.83
N ASN A 237 -20.57 -21.74 18.74
CA ASN A 237 -21.16 -22.11 20.01
C ASN A 237 -20.33 -21.65 21.23
N GLN A 238 -19.06 -21.29 21.01
CA GLN A 238 -18.10 -20.98 22.06
C GLN A 238 -17.46 -19.62 21.83
N ALA A 239 -17.20 -18.88 22.91
CA ALA A 239 -16.37 -17.68 22.93
C ALA A 239 -15.17 -17.86 23.86
N VAL A 240 -14.08 -17.13 23.58
CA VAL A 240 -12.92 -17.02 24.47
C VAL A 240 -12.83 -15.58 24.94
N VAL A 241 -12.61 -15.38 26.23
CA VAL A 241 -12.52 -14.06 26.86
C VAL A 241 -11.36 -14.03 27.84
N ASP A 242 -10.54 -12.99 27.75
CA ASP A 242 -9.48 -12.69 28.70
C ASP A 242 -10.11 -12.32 30.07
N GLN A 243 -9.63 -12.92 31.17
CA GLN A 243 -10.13 -12.70 32.52
C GLN A 243 -10.15 -11.23 32.99
N ARG A 244 -9.46 -10.34 32.29
CA ARG A 244 -9.52 -8.88 32.57
C ARG A 244 -10.90 -8.29 32.33
N TYR A 245 -11.70 -8.96 31.51
CA TYR A 245 -13.07 -8.53 31.21
C TYR A 245 -14.04 -9.31 32.10
N ASP A 246 -14.74 -8.58 32.96
CA ASP A 246 -15.84 -9.16 33.73
C ASP A 246 -17.04 -9.33 32.82
N VAL A 247 -17.24 -10.56 32.35
CA VAL A 247 -18.36 -10.88 31.46
C VAL A 247 -19.42 -11.58 32.29
N PRO A 248 -20.63 -10.99 32.45
CA PRO A 248 -21.72 -11.66 33.15
C PRO A 248 -22.09 -12.93 32.39
N TYR A 249 -21.89 -14.08 33.01
CA TYR A 249 -22.22 -15.37 32.45
C TYR A 249 -23.64 -15.76 32.86
N ASN A 250 -24.58 -15.63 31.97
CA ASN A 250 -25.91 -16.17 32.14
C ASN A 250 -26.21 -17.22 31.06
N THR A 251 -26.43 -18.46 31.47
CA THR A 251 -26.68 -19.57 30.55
C THR A 251 -28.16 -19.68 30.10
N GLU A 252 -29.05 -18.93 30.71
CA GLU A 252 -30.45 -18.93 30.35
C GLU A 252 -30.80 -17.66 29.54
N TYR A 253 -30.87 -17.79 28.23
CA TYR A 253 -31.42 -16.75 27.37
C TYR A 253 -32.87 -17.06 27.05
N ASP A 254 -33.78 -16.20 27.47
CA ASP A 254 -35.17 -16.25 27.02
C ASP A 254 -35.25 -15.63 25.62
N LEU A 255 -35.28 -16.50 24.61
CA LEU A 255 -35.36 -16.11 23.20
C LEU A 255 -36.71 -15.44 22.86
N SER A 256 -37.70 -15.45 23.80
CA SER A 256 -39.01 -14.83 23.60
C SER A 256 -38.94 -13.29 23.58
N LEU A 257 -37.87 -12.68 24.06
CA LEU A 257 -37.66 -11.22 24.12
C LEU A 257 -37.03 -10.62 22.88
N ILE A 258 -36.70 -11.41 21.85
CA ILE A 258 -36.05 -10.93 20.60
C ILE A 258 -37.13 -10.70 19.51
N HIS A 259 -38.25 -10.13 19.85
CA HIS A 259 -39.16 -9.52 18.89
C HIS A 259 -39.09 -8.00 19.00
N ILE A 260 -38.05 -7.47 18.35
CA ILE A 260 -38.00 -6.05 18.04
C ILE A 260 -38.00 -5.90 16.53
#